data_3256bf14ce7712c14bba19133972ee92
#
_entry.id   3256bf14ce7712c14bba19133972ee92
#
_cell.length_a   1.000
_cell.length_b   1.000
_cell.length_c   1.000
_cell.angle_alpha   90.00
_cell.angle_beta   90.00
_cell.angle_gamma   90.00
#
_symmetry.space_group_name_H-M   'P 1'
#
loop_
_entity.id
_entity.type
_entity.pdbx_description
1 polymer ?
#
loop_
_entity_poly.entity_id
_entity_poly.type
_entity_poly.pdbx_seq_one_letter_code
_entity_poly.pdbx_strand_id
1 'polypeptide(L)'
;MKIAIITDQHFGCRKNSKLFHDYFLKFYQNVFFPTLEKEGITTVIDMGDTFDSRKGIDFAALTWAKDNYFDRLRDMGITVHTIVGNHTAYYKNTNDINAIDLLLREYDNIPVYPETTPIEVGGLSILLVPWINSENKEKSVAMIKKSKSSVCMGHL
;
A
#
# COMPACT_ATOMS: atom_id res chain seq x y z
N MET A 1 -13.94 -10.85 11.92
CA MET A 1 -12.60 -10.32 11.56
C MET A 1 -12.76 -8.89 11.07
N LYS A 2 -11.80 -8.01 11.40
CA LYS A 2 -11.74 -6.62 10.91
C LYS A 2 -10.45 -6.44 10.09
N ILE A 3 -10.53 -5.67 9.02
CA ILE A 3 -9.40 -5.30 8.15
C ILE A 3 -9.35 -3.77 8.14
N ALA A 4 -8.16 -3.19 8.31
CA ALA A 4 -7.99 -1.75 8.09
C ALA A 4 -7.65 -1.49 6.62
N ILE A 5 -8.15 -0.38 6.10
CA ILE A 5 -7.83 0.08 4.75
C ILE A 5 -7.17 1.45 4.87
N ILE A 6 -6.05 1.63 4.19
CA ILE A 6 -5.35 2.90 4.07
C ILE A 6 -5.01 3.16 2.60
N THR A 7 -4.87 4.40 2.21
CA THR A 7 -4.57 4.77 0.82
C THR A 7 -3.87 6.11 0.76
N ASP A 8 -3.16 6.37 -0.33
CA ASP A 8 -2.63 7.69 -0.70
C ASP A 8 -1.80 8.36 0.41
N GLN A 9 -0.92 7.59 1.03
CA GLN A 9 -0.07 8.09 2.11
C GLN A 9 0.99 9.08 1.62
N HIS A 10 1.45 8.92 0.37
CA HIS A 10 2.38 9.83 -0.30
C HIS A 10 3.61 10.19 0.55
N PHE A 11 4.30 9.20 1.12
CA PHE A 11 5.55 9.45 1.85
C PHE A 11 6.53 10.19 0.95
N GLY A 12 7.10 11.29 1.46
CA GLY A 12 7.95 12.18 0.70
C GLY A 12 7.21 13.32 0.00
N CYS A 13 5.91 13.49 0.23
CA CYS A 13 5.13 14.55 -0.39
C CYS A 13 5.67 15.97 -0.07
N ARG A 14 5.30 16.92 -0.94
CA ARG A 14 5.71 18.32 -0.79
C ARG A 14 7.23 18.50 -0.64
N LYS A 15 8.02 17.80 -1.49
CA LYS A 15 9.49 17.80 -1.46
C LYS A 15 10.05 17.30 -0.13
N ASN A 16 9.51 16.18 0.34
CA ASN A 16 9.89 15.54 1.59
C ASN A 16 9.69 16.44 2.83
N SER A 17 8.59 17.18 2.86
CA SER A 17 8.31 18.17 3.90
C SER A 17 8.19 17.53 5.29
N LYS A 18 9.07 17.94 6.21
CA LYS A 18 9.02 17.54 7.61
C LYS A 18 7.68 17.87 8.28
N LEU A 19 7.08 19.01 7.93
CA LEU A 19 5.78 19.40 8.47
C LEU A 19 4.69 18.37 8.16
N PHE A 20 4.66 17.85 6.93
CA PHE A 20 3.70 16.81 6.54
C PHE A 20 3.99 15.49 7.28
N HIS A 21 5.25 15.11 7.40
CA HIS A 21 5.64 13.94 8.18
C HIS A 21 5.23 14.05 9.65
N ASP A 22 5.36 15.22 10.27
CA ASP A 22 4.91 15.45 11.65
C ASP A 22 3.37 15.31 11.79
N TYR A 23 2.58 15.70 10.76
CA TYR A 23 1.13 15.46 10.74
C TYR A 23 0.81 13.98 10.58
N PHE A 24 1.49 13.27 9.68
CA PHE A 24 1.32 11.83 9.52
C PHE A 24 1.65 11.10 10.82
N LEU A 25 2.73 11.49 11.50
CA LEU A 25 3.11 10.90 12.78
C LEU A 25 2.01 11.03 13.83
N LYS A 26 1.38 12.21 13.95
CA LYS A 26 0.25 12.42 14.85
C LYS A 26 -0.92 11.49 14.53
N PHE A 27 -1.25 11.33 13.25
CA PHE A 27 -2.31 10.41 12.82
C PHE A 27 -1.95 8.96 13.18
N TYR A 28 -0.73 8.51 12.86
CA TYR A 28 -0.32 7.14 13.14
C TYR A 28 -0.31 6.85 14.64
N GLN A 29 0.26 7.73 15.45
CA GLN A 29 0.40 7.52 16.89
C GLN A 29 -0.91 7.66 17.67
N ASN A 30 -1.80 8.56 17.25
CA ASN A 30 -3.00 8.88 18.03
C ASN A 30 -4.27 8.19 17.50
N VAL A 31 -4.27 7.75 16.24
CA VAL A 31 -5.47 7.17 15.61
C VAL A 31 -5.18 5.79 15.06
N PHE A 32 -4.25 5.68 14.10
CA PHE A 32 -4.10 4.47 13.30
C PHE A 32 -3.62 3.27 14.14
N PHE A 33 -2.44 3.34 14.75
CA PHE A 33 -1.91 2.24 15.56
C PHE A 33 -2.78 1.91 16.78
N PRO A 34 -3.26 2.88 17.57
CA PRO A 34 -4.17 2.58 18.68
C PRO A 34 -5.47 1.90 18.23
N THR A 35 -5.96 2.24 17.04
CA THR A 35 -7.15 1.57 16.49
C THR A 35 -6.86 0.13 16.11
N LEU A 36 -5.71 -0.14 15.45
CA LEU A 36 -5.31 -1.51 15.13
C LEU A 36 -5.21 -2.38 16.37
N GLU A 37 -4.57 -1.87 17.42
CA GLU A 37 -4.41 -2.58 18.71
C GLU A 37 -5.77 -2.81 19.39
N LYS A 38 -6.56 -1.75 19.57
CA LYS A 38 -7.86 -1.81 20.25
C LYS A 38 -8.83 -2.78 19.57
N GLU A 39 -8.84 -2.79 18.25
CA GLU A 39 -9.77 -3.61 17.45
C GLU A 39 -9.20 -5.01 17.12
N GLY A 40 -7.96 -5.30 17.53
CA GLY A 40 -7.28 -6.57 17.25
C GLY A 40 -7.08 -6.82 15.75
N ILE A 41 -6.77 -5.74 14.99
CA ILE A 41 -6.59 -5.83 13.54
C ILE A 41 -5.16 -6.29 13.24
N THR A 42 -5.04 -7.38 12.50
CA THR A 42 -3.76 -7.98 12.07
C THR A 42 -3.51 -7.87 10.57
N THR A 43 -4.46 -7.29 9.84
CA THR A 43 -4.38 -7.15 8.38
C THR A 43 -4.76 -5.74 7.96
N VAL A 44 -3.88 -5.12 7.19
CA VAL A 44 -4.07 -3.83 6.53
C VAL A 44 -4.07 -4.05 5.03
N ILE A 45 -4.92 -3.33 4.31
CA ILE A 45 -4.85 -3.21 2.85
C ILE A 45 -4.45 -1.77 2.53
N ASP A 46 -3.27 -1.61 1.92
CA ASP A 46 -2.80 -0.33 1.38
C ASP A 46 -3.20 -0.24 -0.10
N MET A 47 -4.06 0.71 -0.39
CA MET A 47 -4.68 0.87 -1.70
C MET A 47 -3.82 1.60 -2.72
N GLY A 48 -2.52 1.76 -2.42
CA GLY A 48 -1.55 2.35 -3.35
C GLY A 48 -1.21 3.81 -3.05
N ASP A 49 -0.30 4.34 -3.87
CA ASP A 49 0.30 5.65 -3.70
C ASP A 49 0.93 5.87 -2.31
N THR A 50 1.56 4.81 -1.82
CA THR A 50 2.29 4.80 -0.54
C THR A 50 3.45 5.81 -0.55
N PHE A 51 4.15 5.95 -1.68
CA PHE A 51 5.19 6.96 -1.92
C PHE A 51 4.73 7.99 -2.94
N ASP A 52 5.16 9.26 -2.75
CA ASP A 52 4.70 10.39 -3.57
C ASP A 52 5.32 10.45 -4.96
N SER A 53 6.56 9.98 -5.13
CA SER A 53 7.31 10.16 -6.38
C SER A 53 7.65 8.84 -7.06
N ARG A 54 7.44 8.79 -8.38
CA ARG A 54 7.81 7.66 -9.24
C ARG A 54 9.30 7.36 -9.28
N LYS A 55 10.14 8.39 -9.14
CA LYS A 55 11.57 8.33 -9.51
C LYS A 55 12.52 8.42 -8.34
N GLY A 56 12.03 8.64 -7.15
CA GLY A 56 12.92 8.70 -5.99
C GLY A 56 12.24 9.24 -4.75
N ILE A 57 12.88 9.02 -3.63
CA ILE A 57 12.52 9.56 -2.33
C ILE A 57 13.80 10.05 -1.65
N ASP A 58 13.69 11.11 -0.87
CA ASP A 58 14.76 11.55 0.01
C ASP A 58 15.05 10.48 1.07
N PHE A 59 16.34 10.23 1.36
CA PHE A 59 16.72 9.21 2.32
C PHE A 59 16.21 9.49 3.73
N ALA A 60 16.12 10.77 4.13
CA ALA A 60 15.56 11.12 5.43
C ALA A 60 14.06 10.81 5.49
N ALA A 61 13.32 11.07 4.40
CA ALA A 61 11.90 10.73 4.31
C ALA A 61 11.66 9.22 4.28
N LEU A 62 12.52 8.47 3.59
CA LEU A 62 12.45 7.00 3.58
C LEU A 62 12.73 6.43 4.97
N THR A 63 13.80 6.88 5.63
CA THR A 63 14.14 6.48 6.99
C THR A 63 12.98 6.79 7.94
N TRP A 64 12.44 8.00 7.86
CA TRP A 64 11.28 8.40 8.66
C TRP A 64 10.07 7.46 8.46
N ALA A 65 9.75 7.12 7.21
CA ALA A 65 8.63 6.23 6.89
C ALA A 65 8.86 4.81 7.45
N LYS A 66 10.10 4.30 7.33
CA LYS A 66 10.47 3.00 7.91
C LYS A 66 10.32 3.00 9.42
N ASP A 67 10.96 3.93 10.11
CA ASP A 67 10.98 3.99 11.58
C ASP A 67 9.59 4.22 12.19
N ASN A 68 8.75 5.04 11.55
CA ASN A 68 7.49 5.48 12.14
C ASN A 68 6.25 4.73 11.63
N TYR A 69 6.36 3.98 10.53
CA TYR A 69 5.23 3.27 9.95
C TYR A 69 5.54 1.80 9.69
N PHE A 70 6.49 1.47 8.82
CA PHE A 70 6.70 0.09 8.38
C PHE A 70 7.27 -0.82 9.47
N ASP A 71 8.27 -0.36 10.23
CA ASP A 71 8.85 -1.10 11.35
C ASP A 71 7.80 -1.36 12.43
N ARG A 72 6.96 -0.36 12.72
CA ARG A 72 5.86 -0.52 13.68
C ARG A 72 4.88 -1.60 13.27
N LEU A 73 4.47 -1.63 11.99
CA LEU A 73 3.58 -2.67 11.47
C LEU A 73 4.21 -4.06 11.54
N ARG A 74 5.49 -4.18 11.19
CA ARG A 74 6.25 -5.44 11.33
C ARG A 74 6.29 -5.88 12.79
N ASP A 75 6.67 -5.00 13.70
CA ASP A 75 6.83 -5.31 15.12
C ASP A 75 5.49 -5.64 15.81
N MET A 76 4.39 -5.12 15.31
CA MET A 76 3.02 -5.48 15.71
C MET A 76 2.53 -6.80 15.07
N GLY A 77 3.29 -7.41 14.17
CA GLY A 77 2.90 -8.64 13.46
C GLY A 77 1.75 -8.42 12.47
N ILE A 78 1.64 -7.22 11.91
CA ILE A 78 0.57 -6.86 10.97
C ILE A 78 1.01 -7.14 9.54
N THR A 79 0.18 -7.87 8.78
CA THR A 79 0.37 -8.05 7.34
C THR A 79 -0.25 -6.89 6.59
N VAL A 80 0.49 -6.30 5.64
CA VAL A 80 0.04 -5.18 4.81
C VAL A 80 -0.01 -5.60 3.35
N HIS A 81 -1.18 -5.90 2.84
CA HIS A 81 -1.38 -6.17 1.41
C HIS A 81 -1.38 -4.85 0.64
N THR A 82 -0.36 -4.63 -0.20
CA THR A 82 -0.16 -3.34 -0.86
C THR A 82 -0.29 -3.47 -2.37
N ILE A 83 -1.18 -2.68 -2.99
CA ILE A 83 -1.26 -2.57 -4.44
C ILE A 83 -0.41 -1.41 -4.96
N VAL A 84 0.07 -1.56 -6.20
CA VAL A 84 0.85 -0.50 -6.86
C VAL A 84 -0.08 0.60 -7.35
N GLY A 85 0.14 1.83 -6.90
CA GLY A 85 -0.54 3.02 -7.39
C GLY A 85 0.23 3.75 -8.49
N ASN A 86 -0.37 4.78 -9.06
CA ASN A 86 0.24 5.50 -10.19
C ASN A 86 1.45 6.35 -9.79
N HIS A 87 1.58 6.79 -8.56
CA HIS A 87 2.77 7.48 -8.04
C HIS A 87 3.91 6.54 -7.65
N THR A 88 3.64 5.27 -7.45
CA THR A 88 4.65 4.28 -7.07
C THR A 88 5.21 3.49 -8.24
N ALA A 89 4.51 3.44 -9.38
CA ALA A 89 5.00 2.83 -10.62
C ALA A 89 6.01 3.75 -11.31
N TYR A 90 7.21 3.25 -11.64
CA TYR A 90 8.27 4.05 -12.26
C TYR A 90 7.89 4.54 -13.67
N TYR A 91 7.42 3.63 -14.51
CA TYR A 91 6.93 3.95 -15.85
C TYR A 91 5.41 4.18 -15.84
N LYS A 92 4.93 4.97 -16.82
CA LYS A 92 3.48 5.26 -16.94
C LYS A 92 2.67 4.14 -17.61
N ASN A 93 3.31 3.11 -18.09
CA ASN A 93 2.69 2.05 -18.90
C ASN A 93 2.84 0.65 -18.30
N THR A 94 3.55 0.50 -17.20
CA THR A 94 3.76 -0.79 -16.51
C THR A 94 3.94 -0.61 -15.01
N ASN A 95 3.60 -1.62 -14.22
CA ASN A 95 3.82 -1.68 -12.78
C ASN A 95 5.03 -2.53 -12.38
N ASP A 96 5.80 -3.05 -13.34
CA ASP A 96 6.90 -4.00 -13.09
C ASP A 96 8.00 -3.42 -12.20
N ILE A 97 8.37 -2.16 -12.47
CA ILE A 97 9.32 -1.44 -11.61
C ILE A 97 8.52 -0.46 -10.77
N ASN A 98 8.47 -0.72 -9.47
CA ASN A 98 7.73 0.12 -8.54
C ASN A 98 8.51 0.36 -7.24
N ALA A 99 8.21 1.48 -6.61
CA ALA A 99 8.89 1.94 -5.41
C ALA A 99 8.70 0.98 -4.22
N ILE A 100 7.55 0.31 -4.14
CA ILE A 100 7.22 -0.53 -3.00
C ILE A 100 8.13 -1.76 -2.99
N ASP A 101 8.20 -2.49 -4.11
CA ASP A 101 9.09 -3.65 -4.26
C ASP A 101 10.57 -3.32 -4.04
N LEU A 102 10.98 -2.12 -4.47
CA LEU A 102 12.39 -1.72 -4.38
C LEU A 102 12.78 -1.25 -2.98
N LEU A 103 11.90 -0.48 -2.32
CA LEU A 103 12.23 0.21 -1.06
C LEU A 103 11.84 -0.58 0.19
N LEU A 104 10.93 -1.55 0.05
CA LEU A 104 10.37 -2.32 1.17
C LEU A 104 10.64 -3.83 1.08
N ARG A 105 11.60 -4.23 0.27
CA ARG A 105 11.93 -5.66 0.02
C ARG A 105 12.34 -6.42 1.28
N GLU A 106 12.86 -5.75 2.29
CA GLU A 106 13.22 -6.34 3.58
C GLU A 106 12.03 -6.68 4.49
N TYR A 107 10.82 -6.24 4.12
CA TYR A 107 9.62 -6.47 4.92
C TYR A 107 8.84 -7.69 4.42
N ASP A 108 8.99 -8.84 5.06
CA ASP A 108 8.26 -10.07 4.70
C ASP A 108 6.75 -9.96 4.97
N ASN A 109 6.35 -9.02 5.82
CA ASN A 109 4.94 -8.76 6.15
C ASN A 109 4.23 -7.81 5.17
N ILE A 110 4.90 -7.38 4.08
CA ILE A 110 4.34 -6.46 3.08
C ILE A 110 4.30 -7.12 1.69
N PRO A 111 3.36 -8.05 1.43
CA PRO A 111 3.16 -8.56 0.08
C PRO A 111 2.69 -7.45 -0.87
N VAL A 112 3.34 -7.34 -2.02
CA VAL A 112 3.09 -6.31 -3.03
C VAL A 112 2.39 -6.91 -4.25
N TYR A 113 1.39 -6.22 -4.77
CA TYR A 113 0.58 -6.68 -5.90
C TYR A 113 0.68 -5.70 -7.08
N PRO A 114 1.63 -5.90 -8.01
CA PRO A 114 1.75 -5.10 -9.23
C PRO A 114 0.70 -5.48 -10.29
N GLU A 115 0.08 -6.66 -10.15
CA GLU A 115 -0.98 -7.15 -11.03
C GLU A 115 -2.29 -7.38 -10.29
N THR A 116 -3.40 -7.38 -11.04
CA THR A 116 -4.73 -7.74 -10.51
C THR A 116 -4.69 -9.16 -9.94
N THR A 117 -4.95 -9.28 -8.65
CA THR A 117 -4.73 -10.54 -7.92
C THR A 117 -5.87 -10.78 -6.93
N PRO A 118 -6.51 -11.97 -6.96
CA PRO A 118 -7.42 -12.38 -5.90
C PRO A 118 -6.61 -12.82 -4.67
N ILE A 119 -7.03 -12.35 -3.51
CA ILE A 119 -6.51 -12.79 -2.21
C ILE A 119 -7.64 -13.29 -1.32
N GLU A 120 -7.29 -14.03 -0.29
CA GLU A 120 -8.23 -14.44 0.75
C GLU A 120 -7.72 -13.97 2.11
N VAL A 121 -8.56 -13.26 2.82
CA VAL A 121 -8.26 -12.77 4.18
C VAL A 121 -9.37 -13.21 5.11
N GLY A 122 -9.07 -14.18 5.99
CA GLY A 122 -10.03 -14.69 6.97
C GLY A 122 -11.35 -15.18 6.38
N GLY A 123 -11.32 -15.84 5.25
CA GLY A 123 -12.49 -16.36 4.52
C GLY A 123 -13.19 -15.33 3.62
N LEU A 124 -12.72 -14.09 3.58
CA LEU A 124 -13.21 -13.07 2.65
C LEU A 124 -12.35 -13.05 1.39
N SER A 125 -12.95 -13.35 0.24
CA SER A 125 -12.28 -13.23 -1.05
C SER A 125 -12.32 -11.79 -1.55
N ILE A 126 -11.14 -11.23 -1.81
CA ILE A 126 -10.93 -9.84 -2.25
C ILE A 126 -10.14 -9.85 -3.55
N LEU A 127 -10.62 -9.15 -4.58
CA LEU A 127 -9.85 -8.88 -5.78
C LEU A 127 -9.12 -7.54 -5.61
N LEU A 128 -7.79 -7.59 -5.55
CA LEU A 128 -6.95 -6.41 -5.54
C LEU A 128 -6.61 -5.99 -6.97
N VAL A 129 -6.87 -4.72 -7.30
CA VAL A 129 -6.63 -4.16 -8.62
C VAL A 129 -5.66 -2.98 -8.50
N PRO A 130 -4.38 -3.17 -8.86
CA PRO A 130 -3.41 -2.07 -8.87
C PRO A 130 -3.74 -1.07 -9.97
N TRP A 131 -2.99 0.04 -10.03
CA TRP A 131 -3.17 1.04 -11.07
C TRP A 131 -3.22 0.42 -12.47
N ILE A 132 -4.33 0.70 -13.17
CA ILE A 132 -4.56 0.21 -14.53
C ILE A 132 -3.85 1.13 -15.52
N ASN A 133 -2.94 0.55 -16.30
CA ASN A 133 -2.16 1.21 -17.35
C ASN A 133 -2.33 0.50 -18.70
N SER A 134 -1.61 0.96 -19.73
CA SER A 134 -1.78 0.41 -21.09
C SER A 134 -1.38 -1.07 -21.20
N GLU A 135 -0.45 -1.56 -20.39
CA GLU A 135 0.02 -2.94 -20.45
C GLU A 135 -0.97 -3.92 -19.78
N ASN A 136 -1.49 -3.56 -18.61
CA ASN A 136 -2.30 -4.47 -17.80
C ASN A 136 -3.84 -4.32 -18.01
N LYS A 137 -4.27 -3.30 -18.76
CA LYS A 137 -5.69 -2.93 -18.87
C LYS A 137 -6.60 -4.08 -19.30
N GLU A 138 -6.27 -4.77 -20.38
CA GLU A 138 -7.11 -5.84 -20.90
C GLU A 138 -7.24 -7.00 -19.92
N LYS A 139 -6.09 -7.41 -19.32
CA LYS A 139 -6.03 -8.47 -18.33
C LYS A 139 -6.81 -8.10 -17.07
N SER A 140 -6.59 -6.89 -16.54
CA SER A 140 -7.26 -6.41 -15.32
C SER A 140 -8.78 -6.33 -15.51
N VAL A 141 -9.25 -5.74 -16.61
CA VAL A 141 -10.68 -5.65 -16.92
C VAL A 141 -11.30 -7.04 -17.10
N ALA A 142 -10.63 -7.98 -17.78
CA ALA A 142 -11.10 -9.35 -17.92
C ALA A 142 -11.20 -10.06 -16.56
N MET A 143 -10.22 -9.85 -15.68
CA MET A 143 -10.25 -10.43 -14.33
C MET A 143 -11.37 -9.84 -13.47
N ILE A 144 -11.59 -8.52 -13.51
CA ILE A 144 -12.70 -7.87 -12.80
C ILE A 144 -14.04 -8.46 -13.24
N LYS A 145 -14.27 -8.59 -14.56
CA LYS A 145 -15.52 -9.14 -15.12
C LYS A 145 -15.76 -10.61 -14.76
N LYS A 146 -14.70 -11.40 -14.61
CA LYS A 146 -14.79 -12.85 -14.33
C LYS A 146 -14.66 -13.17 -12.85
N SER A 147 -14.31 -12.20 -12.02
CA SER A 147 -14.07 -12.42 -10.61
C SER A 147 -15.30 -12.95 -9.89
N LYS A 148 -15.06 -13.89 -8.97
CA LYS A 148 -16.04 -14.37 -8.01
C LYS A 148 -15.75 -13.85 -6.59
N SER A 149 -14.80 -12.92 -6.46
CA SER A 149 -14.46 -12.32 -5.18
C SER A 149 -15.64 -11.53 -4.63
N SER A 150 -15.82 -11.58 -3.32
CA SER A 150 -16.92 -10.87 -2.63
C SER A 150 -16.74 -9.36 -2.67
N VAL A 151 -15.48 -8.91 -2.75
CA VAL A 151 -15.11 -7.49 -2.77
C VAL A 151 -14.06 -7.27 -3.87
N CYS A 152 -14.14 -6.14 -4.54
CA CYS A 152 -13.11 -5.66 -5.46
C CYS A 152 -12.60 -4.31 -4.96
N MET A 153 -11.30 -4.18 -4.78
CA MET A 153 -10.63 -2.97 -4.32
C MET A 153 -9.55 -2.57 -5.32
N GLY A 154 -9.51 -1.32 -5.73
CA GLY A 154 -8.59 -0.88 -6.76
C GLY A 154 -8.13 0.57 -6.64
N HIS A 155 -6.95 0.84 -7.21
CA HIS A 155 -6.38 2.18 -7.40
C HIS A 155 -6.61 2.59 -8.86
N LEU A 156 -7.60 3.48 -9.13
CA LEU A 156 -8.11 3.81 -10.47
C LEU A 156 -7.88 5.27 -10.84
#